data_6d8b4ed05267cef85533bbc2d573fce1
#
_entry.id   6d8b4ed05267cef85533bbc2d573fce1
#
_cell.length_a   1.000
_cell.length_b   1.000
_cell.length_c   1.000
_cell.angle_alpha   90.00
_cell.angle_beta   90.00
_cell.angle_gamma   90.00
#
_symmetry.space_group_name_H-M   'P 1'
#
loop_
_entity.id
_entity.type
_entity.pdbx_description
1 polymer ?
#
loop_
_entity_poly.entity_id
_entity_poly.type
_entity_poly.pdbx_seq_one_letter_code
_entity_poly.pdbx_strand_id
1 'polypeptide(L)' 'MTAKEMFGKLGYKKISMEFMGDELRKIKYENTSNKDYIEFYTENQHFIEMNGNGIYVEELQAINQQCKELDWIEENAR' A
#
# COMPACT_ATOMS: atom_id res chain seq x y z
N MET A 1 2.12 -11.32 -9.17
CA MET A 1 1.56 -11.32 -7.81
C MET A 1 1.00 -9.94 -7.51
N THR A 2 -0.19 -9.87 -6.93
CA THR A 2 -0.78 -8.58 -6.60
C THR A 2 -0.19 -8.03 -5.31
N ALA A 3 -0.36 -6.72 -5.10
CA ALA A 3 0.09 -6.09 -3.87
C ALA A 3 -0.58 -6.75 -2.67
N LYS A 4 -1.88 -7.03 -2.77
CA LYS A 4 -2.61 -7.67 -1.69
C LYS A 4 -1.99 -9.01 -1.31
N GLU A 5 -1.59 -9.79 -2.31
CA GLU A 5 -0.95 -11.08 -2.06
C GLU A 5 0.43 -10.90 -1.43
N MET A 6 1.19 -9.92 -1.92
CA MET A 6 2.52 -9.66 -1.38
C MET A 6 2.44 -9.21 0.07
N PHE A 7 1.55 -8.26 0.37
CA PHE A 7 1.34 -7.82 1.74
C PHE A 7 0.84 -8.96 2.63
N GLY A 8 -0.03 -9.81 2.09
CA GLY A 8 -0.53 -10.95 2.85
C GLY A 8 0.57 -11.87 3.32
N LYS A 9 1.57 -12.12 2.47
CA LYS A 9 2.70 -12.97 2.85
C LYS A 9 3.54 -12.36 3.96
N LEU A 10 3.47 -11.06 4.14
CA LEU A 10 4.22 -10.36 5.18
C LEU A 10 3.41 -10.18 6.46
N GLY A 11 2.18 -10.70 6.49
CA GLY A 11 1.34 -10.58 7.67
C GLY A 11 0.42 -9.38 7.67
N TYR A 12 0.35 -8.64 6.58
CA TYR A 12 -0.52 -7.49 6.45
C TYR A 12 -1.85 -7.88 5.84
N LYS A 13 -2.90 -7.18 6.24
CA LYS A 13 -4.23 -7.37 5.72
C LYS A 13 -4.79 -6.01 5.28
N LYS A 14 -5.43 -5.99 4.12
CA LYS A 14 -6.10 -4.78 3.68
C LYS A 14 -7.36 -4.60 4.54
N ILE A 15 -7.36 -3.56 5.37
CA ILE A 15 -8.45 -3.36 6.32
C ILE A 15 -9.44 -2.29 5.90
N SER A 16 -9.08 -1.43 4.95
CA SER A 16 -10.04 -0.45 4.47
C SER A 16 -9.67 0.05 3.09
N MET A 17 -10.69 0.43 2.35
CA MET A 17 -10.59 1.18 1.10
C MET A 17 -11.66 2.25 1.18
N GLU A 18 -11.26 3.51 1.02
CA GLU A 18 -12.20 4.61 1.09
C GLU A 18 -12.33 5.26 -0.27
N PHE A 19 -13.56 5.55 -0.64
CA PHE A 19 -13.89 6.16 -1.92
C PHE A 19 -14.64 7.46 -1.71
N MET A 20 -14.53 8.37 -2.67
CA MET A 20 -15.41 9.51 -2.78
C MET A 20 -16.05 9.41 -4.15
N GLY A 21 -17.33 8.98 -4.18
CA GLY A 21 -17.96 8.61 -5.44
C GLY A 21 -17.25 7.42 -6.02
N ASP A 22 -16.78 7.57 -7.25
CA ASP A 22 -16.03 6.50 -7.94
C ASP A 22 -14.52 6.61 -7.73
N GLU A 23 -14.06 7.64 -7.03
CA GLU A 23 -12.63 7.86 -6.84
C GLU A 23 -12.14 7.19 -5.57
N LEU A 24 -11.09 6.39 -5.72
CA LEU A 24 -10.41 5.82 -4.57
C LEU A 24 -9.62 6.91 -3.87
N ARG A 25 -9.79 7.03 -2.56
CA ARG A 25 -9.12 8.05 -1.76
C ARG A 25 -8.04 7.47 -0.87
N LYS A 26 -8.23 6.26 -0.36
CA LYS A 26 -7.29 5.68 0.58
C LYS A 26 -7.38 4.17 0.60
N ILE A 27 -6.21 3.52 0.72
CA ILE A 27 -6.12 2.08 0.99
C ILE A 27 -5.26 1.94 2.24
N LYS A 28 -5.71 1.11 3.18
CA LYS A 28 -4.93 0.85 4.39
C LYS A 28 -4.69 -0.64 4.57
N TYR A 29 -3.43 -0.97 4.82
CA TYR A 29 -3.01 -2.32 5.23
C TYR A 29 -2.55 -2.27 6.67
N GLU A 30 -2.86 -3.31 7.44
CA GLU A 30 -2.44 -3.39 8.83
C GLU A 30 -1.85 -4.76 9.10
N ASN A 31 -0.72 -4.79 9.81
CA ASN A 31 -0.09 -6.03 10.22
C ASN A 31 -0.89 -6.63 11.37
N THR A 32 -1.27 -7.90 11.25
CA THR A 32 -2.14 -8.53 12.23
C THR A 32 -1.42 -8.85 13.53
N SER A 33 -0.10 -8.90 13.52
CA SER A 33 0.69 -9.25 14.70
C SER A 33 1.03 -8.04 15.57
N ASN A 34 1.57 -6.99 14.94
CA ASN A 34 2.12 -5.85 15.69
C ASN A 34 1.35 -4.55 15.49
N LYS A 35 0.29 -4.57 14.66
CA LYS A 35 -0.56 -3.42 14.38
C LYS A 35 0.13 -2.30 13.62
N ASP A 36 1.29 -2.55 13.05
CA ASP A 36 1.90 -1.59 12.11
C ASP A 36 0.98 -1.43 10.92
N TYR A 37 0.98 -0.23 10.34
CA TYR A 37 0.12 0.03 9.20
C TYR A 37 0.85 0.77 8.09
N ILE A 38 0.30 0.65 6.87
CA ILE A 38 0.75 1.37 5.69
C ILE A 38 -0.50 1.86 4.99
N GLU A 39 -0.60 3.18 4.80
CA GLU A 39 -1.74 3.79 4.14
C GLU A 39 -1.32 4.48 2.86
N PHE A 40 -2.10 4.27 1.81
CA PHE A 40 -1.87 4.89 0.51
C PHE A 40 -2.96 5.93 0.26
N TYR A 41 -2.56 7.18 0.09
CA TYR A 41 -3.48 8.28 -0.16
C TYR A 41 -3.39 8.69 -1.62
N THR A 42 -4.54 8.79 -2.29
CA THR A 42 -4.59 9.06 -3.74
C THR A 42 -5.05 10.47 -4.07
N GLU A 43 -4.95 11.39 -3.11
CA GLU A 43 -5.37 12.77 -3.36
C GLU A 43 -4.32 13.52 -4.19
N ASN A 44 -4.40 14.86 -4.21
CA ASN A 44 -3.61 15.70 -5.10
C ASN A 44 -2.16 15.28 -5.24
N GLN A 45 -1.54 14.89 -4.14
CA GLN A 45 -0.20 14.33 -4.14
C GLN A 45 -0.29 12.90 -3.62
N HIS A 46 0.30 11.98 -4.34
CA HIS A 46 0.31 10.60 -3.90
C HIS A 46 1.21 10.50 -2.67
N PHE A 47 0.69 9.90 -1.62
CA PHE A 47 1.36 9.92 -0.33
C PHE A 47 1.21 8.57 0.35
N ILE A 48 2.27 8.13 1.00
CA ILE A 48 2.26 6.86 1.74
C ILE A 48 2.66 7.16 3.17
N GLU A 49 1.79 6.78 4.09
CA GLU A 49 2.05 6.95 5.52
C GLU A 49 2.23 5.60 6.18
N MET A 50 3.21 5.50 7.06
CA MET A 50 3.40 4.29 7.85
C MET A 50 3.91 4.67 9.23
N ASN A 51 3.65 3.78 10.22
CA ASN A 51 3.98 4.08 11.60
C ASN A 51 5.21 3.35 12.11
N GLY A 52 5.89 2.58 11.26
CA GLY A 52 7.06 1.84 11.67
C GLY A 52 8.32 2.71 11.66
N ASN A 53 9.38 2.20 12.29
CA ASN A 53 10.67 2.88 12.31
C ASN A 53 11.51 2.57 11.08
N GLY A 54 11.03 1.70 10.23
CA GLY A 54 11.70 1.33 8.99
C GLY A 54 10.93 0.22 8.32
N ILE A 55 11.38 -0.18 7.15
CA ILE A 55 10.71 -1.24 6.42
C ILE A 55 11.74 -2.25 5.92
N TYR A 56 11.30 -3.48 5.79
CA TYR A 56 12.10 -4.51 5.13
C TYR A 56 11.96 -4.36 3.63
N VAL A 57 12.93 -4.89 2.89
CA VAL A 57 12.90 -4.82 1.43
C VAL A 57 11.64 -5.45 0.86
N GLU A 58 11.17 -6.51 1.49
CA GLU A 58 9.96 -7.18 1.04
C GLU A 58 8.73 -6.26 1.17
N GLU A 59 8.71 -5.43 2.20
CA GLU A 59 7.64 -4.44 2.35
C GLU A 59 7.74 -3.38 1.26
N LEU A 60 8.96 -2.95 0.96
CA LEU A 60 9.17 -1.98 -0.12
C LEU A 60 8.69 -2.55 -1.45
N GLN A 61 8.96 -3.82 -1.70
CA GLN A 61 8.50 -4.47 -2.93
C GLN A 61 6.97 -4.48 -3.03
N ALA A 62 6.30 -4.77 -1.91
CA ALA A 62 4.84 -4.77 -1.88
C ALA A 62 4.29 -3.35 -2.08
N ILE A 63 4.92 -2.36 -1.47
CA ILE A 63 4.54 -0.96 -1.64
C ILE A 63 4.70 -0.56 -3.11
N ASN A 64 5.81 -0.93 -3.71
CA ASN A 64 6.08 -0.62 -5.10
C ASN A 64 5.02 -1.25 -6.01
N GLN A 65 4.65 -2.49 -5.74
CA GLN A 65 3.61 -3.16 -6.51
C GLN A 65 2.26 -2.45 -6.37
N GLN A 66 1.93 -2.00 -5.16
CA GLN A 66 0.69 -1.27 -4.95
C GLN A 66 0.70 0.05 -5.74
N CYS A 67 1.82 0.72 -5.78
CA CYS A 67 1.95 1.95 -6.56
C CYS A 67 1.75 1.70 -8.05
N LYS A 68 2.23 0.58 -8.54
CA LYS A 68 2.02 0.19 -9.93
C LYS A 68 0.53 -0.06 -10.21
N GLU A 69 -0.14 -0.73 -9.27
CA GLU A 69 -1.56 -1.04 -9.43
C GLU A 69 -2.43 0.21 -9.36
N LEU A 70 -1.95 1.23 -8.65
CA LEU A 70 -2.63 2.51 -8.58
C LEU A 70 -2.25 3.44 -9.74
N ASP A 71 -1.37 2.98 -10.60
CA ASP A 71 -0.90 3.76 -11.75
C ASP A 71 -0.10 4.99 -11.31
N TRP A 72 0.50 4.93 -10.14
CA TRP A 72 1.36 6.02 -9.64
C TRP A 72 2.74 5.98 -10.24
N ILE A 73 3.21 4.80 -10.60
CA ILE A 73 4.51 4.62 -11.27
C ILE A 73 4.29 3.66 -12.42
N GLU A 74 5.14 3.78 -13.43
CA GLU A 74 5.04 2.93 -14.60
C GLU A 74 5.65 1.57 -14.30
N GLU A 75 4.97 0.53 -14.80
CA GLU A 75 5.40 -0.84 -14.57
C GLU A 75 6.75 -1.12 -15.21
N ASN A 76 6.99 -0.49 -16.36
CA ASN A 76 8.21 -0.69 -17.12
C ASN A 76 9.15 0.52 -17.05
N ALA A 77 9.07 1.28 -15.98
CA ALA A 77 9.94 2.44 -15.79
C ALA A 77 11.41 1.99 -15.74
N ARG A 78 12.29 2.81 -16.28
CA ARG A 78 13.71 2.55 -16.30
C ARG A 78 14.47 3.68 -15.71
#